data_35c4f3fc51074ebd69a39616b7f89535
#
_entry.id   35c4f3fc51074ebd69a39616b7f89535
#
_cell.length_a   1.000
_cell.length_b   1.000
_cell.length_c   1.000
_cell.angle_alpha   90.00
_cell.angle_beta   90.00
_cell.angle_gamma   90.00
#
_symmetry.space_group_name_H-M   'P 1'
#
loop_
_entity.id
_entity.type
_entity.pdbx_description
1 polymer ?
#
loop_
_entity_poly.entity_id
_entity_poly.type
_entity_poly.pdbx_seq_one_letter_code
_entity_poly.pdbx_strand_id
1 'polypeptide(L)'
;EAEKNRQYEDFIDKQGQILSGIIKRLEYGNVIVDLGKAEGVIKKDELIPREILKNGDRVKAYCYEVKKELKGHQIFLSRAHPQFLAKLFFQEVPEIYEGTIEIKSVARDPGSRAKICVYSTDSSIDPVGACVGMRGSRVQTIVNELHGEKIDIIKWTEDLPTLISESLSPAEIQKVLIDQDNKRIDIILTEENLSKAIGRRGQNVRLASKLTNFEIDILTDKEDSERRQAEFKDRTENLIKNLEVD
;
A
#
# COMPACT_ATOMS: atom_id res chain seq x y z
N GLU A 1 23.45 28.58 12.53
CA GLU A 1 22.01 28.86 12.52
C GLU A 1 21.53 29.31 11.12
N ALA A 2 22.19 30.31 10.50
CA ALA A 2 21.85 30.81 9.16
C ALA A 2 21.89 29.71 8.08
N GLU A 3 22.88 28.83 8.11
CA GLU A 3 23.02 27.71 7.17
C GLU A 3 21.88 26.70 7.34
N LYS A 4 21.50 26.37 8.57
CA LYS A 4 20.38 25.48 8.86
C LYS A 4 19.04 26.05 8.40
N ASN A 5 18.81 27.32 8.57
CA ASN A 5 17.63 28.00 8.07
C ASN A 5 17.56 27.94 6.53
N ARG A 6 18.69 28.20 5.86
CA ARG A 6 18.78 28.13 4.40
C ARG A 6 18.50 26.70 3.88
N GLN A 7 19.09 25.68 4.52
CA GLN A 7 18.82 24.28 4.16
C GLN A 7 17.34 23.94 4.32
N TYR A 8 16.69 24.38 5.38
CA TYR A 8 15.25 24.19 5.58
C TYR A 8 14.44 24.88 4.46
N GLU A 9 14.72 26.13 4.14
CA GLU A 9 14.03 26.87 3.07
C GLU A 9 14.25 26.23 1.70
N ASP A 10 15.43 25.71 1.40
CA ASP A 10 15.75 25.03 0.13
C ASP A 10 15.00 23.70 -0.05
N PHE A 11 14.55 23.07 1.04
CA PHE A 11 13.97 21.73 1.00
C PHE A 11 12.51 21.63 1.45
N ILE A 12 11.95 22.65 2.10
CA ILE A 12 10.56 22.57 2.59
C ILE A 12 9.54 22.29 1.46
N ASP A 13 9.73 22.89 0.31
CA ASP A 13 8.87 22.68 -0.87
C ASP A 13 9.07 21.31 -1.56
N LYS A 14 10.10 20.59 -1.15
CA LYS A 14 10.40 19.22 -1.66
C LYS A 14 9.81 18.11 -0.80
N GLN A 15 9.20 18.46 0.32
CA GLN A 15 8.45 17.50 1.10
C GLN A 15 7.33 16.90 0.24
N GLY A 16 7.17 15.58 0.31
CA GLY A 16 6.23 14.85 -0.53
C GLY A 16 6.74 14.46 -1.91
N GLN A 17 8.02 14.70 -2.20
CA GLN A 17 8.66 14.35 -3.48
C GLN A 17 9.73 13.28 -3.30
N ILE A 18 10.10 12.61 -4.42
CA ILE A 18 11.28 11.76 -4.47
C ILE A 18 12.52 12.63 -4.63
N LEU A 19 13.48 12.44 -3.76
CA LEU A 19 14.80 13.04 -3.84
C LEU A 19 15.85 11.99 -4.20
N SER A 20 16.83 12.37 -5.00
CA SER A 20 17.96 11.53 -5.37
C SER A 20 19.22 12.11 -4.76
N GLY A 21 20.09 11.24 -4.28
CA GLY A 21 21.37 11.63 -3.73
C GLY A 21 22.36 10.49 -3.73
N ILE A 22 23.54 10.74 -3.13
CA ILE A 22 24.60 9.75 -2.99
C ILE A 22 24.77 9.42 -1.52
N ILE A 23 24.87 8.14 -1.21
CA ILE A 23 25.08 7.67 0.16
C ILE A 23 26.48 8.12 0.61
N LYS A 24 26.50 8.95 1.63
CA LYS A 24 27.72 9.52 2.18
C LYS A 24 28.33 8.63 3.25
N ARG A 25 27.50 8.09 4.14
CA ARG A 25 27.91 7.22 5.23
C ARG A 25 26.73 6.46 5.83
N LEU A 26 27.05 5.43 6.56
CA LEU A 26 26.11 4.63 7.34
C LEU A 26 26.40 4.89 8.83
N GLU A 27 25.38 5.27 9.60
CA GLU A 27 25.50 5.59 11.02
C GLU A 27 24.42 4.85 11.84
N TYR A 28 24.83 3.92 12.68
CA TYR A 28 23.93 3.17 13.57
C TYR A 28 22.73 2.52 12.85
N GLY A 29 22.94 2.09 11.61
CA GLY A 29 21.90 1.51 10.74
C GLY A 29 21.09 2.53 9.95
N ASN A 30 21.28 3.82 10.17
CA ASN A 30 20.72 4.89 9.35
C ASN A 30 21.61 5.18 8.14
N VAL A 31 21.02 5.63 7.06
CA VAL A 31 21.74 6.01 5.84
C VAL A 31 21.72 7.53 5.69
N ILE A 32 22.89 8.13 5.63
CA ILE A 32 23.04 9.56 5.38
C ILE A 32 23.27 9.79 3.90
N VAL A 33 22.41 10.58 3.31
CA VAL A 33 22.36 10.86 1.87
C VAL A 33 22.80 12.30 1.61
N ASP A 34 23.77 12.47 0.74
CA ASP A 34 24.15 13.78 0.22
C ASP A 34 23.18 14.20 -0.89
N LEU A 35 22.43 15.26 -0.64
CA LEU A 35 21.46 15.86 -1.56
C LEU A 35 22.03 17.09 -2.30
N GLY A 36 23.33 17.31 -2.22
CA GLY A 36 24.04 18.43 -2.82
C GLY A 36 24.07 19.66 -1.92
N LYS A 37 22.94 20.22 -1.55
CA LYS A 37 22.85 21.41 -0.69
C LYS A 37 22.67 21.09 0.80
N ALA A 38 22.29 19.88 1.13
CA ALA A 38 22.07 19.40 2.49
C ALA A 38 22.21 17.88 2.57
N GLU A 39 22.27 17.36 3.79
CA GLU A 39 22.19 15.93 4.06
C GLU A 39 20.77 15.54 4.47
N GLY A 40 20.28 14.44 3.88
CA GLY A 40 19.07 13.76 4.31
C GLY A 40 19.40 12.47 5.07
N VAL A 41 18.46 12.00 5.87
CA VAL A 41 18.60 10.75 6.60
C VAL A 41 17.47 9.79 6.25
N ILE A 42 17.85 8.54 5.93
CA ILE A 42 16.92 7.40 5.89
C ILE A 42 17.15 6.61 7.17
N LYS A 43 16.19 6.63 8.07
CA LYS A 43 16.28 5.84 9.31
C LYS A 43 16.22 4.35 9.01
N LYS A 44 16.76 3.53 9.89
CA LYS A 44 16.81 2.09 9.74
C LYS A 44 15.45 1.45 9.44
N ASP A 45 14.40 1.90 10.10
CA ASP A 45 13.02 1.44 9.91
C ASP A 45 12.34 1.98 8.64
N GLU A 46 12.97 2.95 7.97
CA GLU A 46 12.53 3.53 6.70
C GLU A 46 13.27 2.94 5.48
N LEU A 47 14.12 1.95 5.69
CA LEU A 47 14.79 1.19 4.64
C LEU A 47 13.94 0.02 4.16
N ILE A 48 14.16 -0.41 2.92
CA ILE A 48 13.60 -1.67 2.43
C ILE A 48 14.33 -2.83 3.15
N PRO A 49 13.60 -3.76 3.78
CA PRO A 49 14.24 -4.91 4.43
C PRO A 49 15.14 -5.68 3.47
N ARG A 50 16.32 -6.05 3.94
CA ARG A 50 17.35 -6.79 3.17
C ARG A 50 18.01 -6.03 2.02
N GLU A 51 17.70 -4.75 1.85
CA GLU A 51 18.39 -3.88 0.91
C GLU A 51 19.82 -3.66 1.37
N ILE A 52 20.77 -3.83 0.47
CA ILE A 52 22.21 -3.60 0.74
C ILE A 52 22.61 -2.29 0.07
N LEU A 53 22.80 -1.26 0.89
CA LEU A 53 23.23 0.05 0.46
C LEU A 53 24.69 0.30 0.92
N LYS A 54 25.50 0.90 0.08
CA LYS A 54 26.92 1.16 0.34
C LYS A 54 27.23 2.65 0.14
N ASN A 55 28.30 3.09 0.80
CA ASN A 55 28.83 4.43 0.55
C ASN A 55 29.15 4.61 -0.93
N GLY A 56 28.75 5.74 -1.49
CA GLY A 56 28.92 6.08 -2.89
C GLY A 56 27.80 5.63 -3.81
N ASP A 57 26.89 4.76 -3.35
CA ASP A 57 25.72 4.36 -4.14
C ASP A 57 24.77 5.53 -4.35
N ARG A 58 24.19 5.60 -5.53
CA ARG A 58 23.09 6.52 -5.81
C ARG A 58 21.77 5.93 -5.25
N VAL A 59 21.02 6.75 -4.55
CA VAL A 59 19.76 6.33 -3.92
C VAL A 59 18.65 7.33 -4.20
N LYS A 60 17.45 6.82 -4.42
CA LYS A 60 16.20 7.58 -4.46
C LYS A 60 15.41 7.30 -3.19
N ALA A 61 14.78 8.30 -2.62
CA ALA A 61 13.91 8.14 -1.47
C ALA A 61 12.81 9.21 -1.44
N TYR A 62 11.71 8.90 -0.80
CA TYR A 62 10.60 9.82 -0.59
C TYR A 62 10.88 10.72 0.60
N CYS A 63 10.79 12.03 0.40
CA CYS A 63 10.94 13.01 1.47
C CYS A 63 9.62 13.14 2.22
N TYR A 64 9.49 12.46 3.35
CA TYR A 64 8.25 12.48 4.11
C TYR A 64 8.13 13.63 5.10
N GLU A 65 9.26 14.21 5.49
CA GLU A 65 9.27 15.30 6.46
C GLU A 65 10.51 16.20 6.29
N VAL A 66 10.30 17.50 6.39
CA VAL A 66 11.34 18.51 6.52
C VAL A 66 11.08 19.33 7.77
N LYS A 67 11.99 19.28 8.75
CA LYS A 67 11.86 19.96 10.04
C LYS A 67 12.87 21.09 10.16
N LYS A 68 12.46 22.15 10.81
CA LYS A 68 13.37 23.24 11.20
C LYS A 68 14.07 22.86 12.50
N GLU A 69 15.28 22.35 12.38
CA GLU A 69 16.07 21.87 13.52
C GLU A 69 17.43 22.57 13.57
N LEU A 70 17.80 23.06 14.75
CA LEU A 70 19.12 23.69 14.94
C LEU A 70 20.25 22.67 15.03
N LYS A 71 19.95 21.48 15.54
CA LYS A 71 20.90 20.37 15.69
C LYS A 71 20.33 19.10 15.05
N GLY A 72 21.19 18.30 14.43
CA GLY A 72 20.77 17.04 13.80
C GLY A 72 20.27 17.21 12.37
N HIS A 73 19.51 16.20 11.91
CA HIS A 73 18.99 16.14 10.56
C HIS A 73 17.66 16.91 10.43
N GLN A 74 17.48 17.56 9.28
CA GLN A 74 16.27 18.30 8.97
C GLN A 74 15.42 17.63 7.88
N ILE A 75 16.04 16.82 7.02
CA ILE A 75 15.41 16.20 5.85
C ILE A 75 15.31 14.70 6.10
N PHE A 76 14.08 14.21 6.21
CA PHE A 76 13.79 12.81 6.52
C PHE A 76 13.26 12.10 5.29
N LEU A 77 13.93 11.03 4.92
CA LEU A 77 13.70 10.27 3.71
C LEU A 77 13.24 8.84 4.04
N SER A 78 12.44 8.26 3.18
CA SER A 78 11.96 6.88 3.31
C SER A 78 11.97 6.14 1.98
N ARG A 79 12.36 4.88 2.03
CA ARG A 79 12.21 3.91 0.95
C ARG A 79 11.10 2.89 1.25
N ALA A 80 10.58 2.89 2.47
CA ALA A 80 9.52 2.00 2.95
C ALA A 80 8.12 2.63 2.89
N HIS A 81 8.03 3.95 2.78
CA HIS A 81 6.76 4.68 2.80
C HIS A 81 5.87 4.32 1.61
N PRO A 82 4.54 4.14 1.81
CA PRO A 82 3.62 3.87 0.69
C PRO A 82 3.67 4.92 -0.41
N GLN A 83 3.82 6.18 -0.07
CA GLN A 83 3.93 7.27 -1.05
C GLN A 83 5.20 7.22 -1.89
N PHE A 84 6.24 6.51 -1.47
CA PHE A 84 7.40 6.27 -2.32
C PHE A 84 6.99 5.48 -3.58
N LEU A 85 6.20 4.42 -3.42
CA LEU A 85 5.65 3.67 -4.54
C LEU A 85 4.75 4.53 -5.43
N ALA A 86 3.83 5.31 -4.84
CA ALA A 86 2.95 6.20 -5.60
C ALA A 86 3.74 7.21 -6.44
N LYS A 87 4.80 7.81 -5.89
CA LYS A 87 5.65 8.76 -6.58
C LYS A 87 6.53 8.12 -7.65
N LEU A 88 6.93 6.87 -7.50
CA LEU A 88 7.61 6.11 -8.56
C LEU A 88 6.66 5.89 -9.75
N PHE A 89 5.41 5.54 -9.52
CA PHE A 89 4.41 5.48 -10.59
C PHE A 89 4.17 6.83 -11.25
N PHE A 90 4.12 7.89 -10.48
CA PHE A 90 3.99 9.25 -11.01
C PHE A 90 5.14 9.63 -11.95
N GLN A 91 6.37 9.20 -11.65
CA GLN A 91 7.54 9.43 -12.51
C GLN A 91 7.54 8.56 -13.76
N GLU A 92 7.07 7.31 -13.66
CA GLU A 92 7.19 6.30 -14.73
C GLU A 92 6.00 6.30 -15.69
N VAL A 93 4.81 6.69 -15.23
CA VAL A 93 3.55 6.63 -15.99
C VAL A 93 3.10 8.05 -16.38
N PRO A 94 3.25 8.44 -17.67
CA PRO A 94 2.87 9.77 -18.13
C PRO A 94 1.42 10.13 -17.85
N GLU A 95 0.50 9.19 -17.99
CA GLU A 95 -0.94 9.37 -17.78
C GLU A 95 -1.27 9.72 -16.32
N ILE A 96 -0.44 9.29 -15.35
CA ILE A 96 -0.55 9.70 -13.93
C ILE A 96 -0.01 11.11 -13.77
N TYR A 97 1.13 11.42 -14.36
CA TYR A 97 1.72 12.76 -14.33
C TYR A 97 0.78 13.82 -14.93
N GLU A 98 0.11 13.50 -16.03
CA GLU A 98 -0.84 14.36 -16.72
C GLU A 98 -2.20 14.47 -16.00
N GLY A 99 -2.47 13.63 -15.02
CA GLY A 99 -3.69 13.63 -14.22
C GLY A 99 -4.86 12.83 -14.83
N THR A 100 -4.67 12.14 -15.96
CA THR A 100 -5.69 11.27 -16.56
C THR A 100 -5.94 10.03 -15.73
N ILE A 101 -4.88 9.47 -15.14
CA ILE A 101 -4.96 8.34 -14.22
C ILE A 101 -4.65 8.85 -12.81
N GLU A 102 -5.50 8.47 -11.86
CA GLU A 102 -5.35 8.79 -10.45
C GLU A 102 -5.00 7.53 -9.64
N ILE A 103 -4.08 7.66 -8.69
CA ILE A 103 -3.82 6.65 -7.69
C ILE A 103 -4.78 6.90 -6.52
N LYS A 104 -5.69 5.96 -6.28
CA LYS A 104 -6.70 6.07 -5.21
C LYS A 104 -6.18 5.62 -3.85
N SER A 105 -5.39 4.56 -3.82
CA SER A 105 -4.81 4.04 -2.59
C SER A 105 -3.58 3.18 -2.86
N VAL A 106 -2.75 3.04 -1.85
CA VAL A 106 -1.54 2.21 -1.86
C VAL A 106 -1.43 1.48 -0.53
N ALA A 107 -1.17 0.18 -0.60
CA ALA A 107 -0.79 -0.63 0.55
C ALA A 107 0.52 -1.34 0.23
N ARG A 108 1.45 -1.33 1.18
CA ARG A 108 2.79 -1.81 0.92
C ARG A 108 3.35 -2.62 2.10
N ASP A 109 3.98 -3.73 1.76
CA ASP A 109 4.87 -4.50 2.63
C ASP A 109 6.26 -4.42 1.99
N PRO A 110 7.10 -3.48 2.45
CA PRO A 110 8.32 -3.10 1.75
C PRO A 110 9.25 -4.28 1.50
N GLY A 111 9.75 -4.40 0.26
CA GLY A 111 10.65 -5.46 -0.17
C GLY A 111 9.97 -6.81 -0.45
N SER A 112 8.69 -6.94 -0.19
CA SER A 112 7.93 -8.17 -0.39
C SER A 112 6.81 -8.00 -1.43
N ARG A 113 5.76 -7.28 -1.09
CA ARG A 113 4.59 -7.07 -1.96
C ARG A 113 3.92 -5.74 -1.70
N ALA A 114 3.32 -5.18 -2.73
CA ALA A 114 2.49 -3.99 -2.63
C ALA A 114 1.24 -4.13 -3.49
N LYS A 115 0.21 -3.38 -3.14
CA LYS A 115 -1.00 -3.22 -3.93
C LYS A 115 -1.25 -1.74 -4.17
N ILE A 116 -1.58 -1.40 -5.40
CA ILE A 116 -1.91 -0.04 -5.81
C ILE A 116 -3.25 -0.03 -6.54
N CYS A 117 -4.12 0.90 -6.18
CA CYS A 117 -5.44 1.05 -6.76
C CYS A 117 -5.47 2.28 -7.64
N VAL A 118 -5.82 2.11 -8.91
CA VAL A 118 -5.76 3.15 -9.95
C VAL A 118 -7.11 3.35 -10.63
N TYR A 119 -7.38 4.59 -11.01
CA TYR A 119 -8.61 5.00 -11.68
C TYR A 119 -8.30 5.90 -12.86
N SER A 120 -8.99 5.72 -13.99
CA SER A 120 -8.91 6.63 -15.12
C SER A 120 -10.13 7.54 -15.19
N THR A 121 -9.91 8.83 -15.37
CA THR A 121 -10.96 9.80 -15.65
C THR A 121 -11.45 9.72 -17.11
N ASP A 122 -10.64 9.13 -17.99
CA ASP A 122 -10.98 8.86 -19.39
C ASP A 122 -11.35 7.37 -19.55
N SER A 123 -12.60 7.11 -19.92
CA SER A 123 -13.13 5.75 -20.10
C SER A 123 -12.46 4.97 -21.25
N SER A 124 -11.80 5.65 -22.17
CA SER A 124 -11.05 5.03 -23.27
C SER A 124 -9.68 4.50 -22.88
N ILE A 125 -9.19 4.88 -21.68
CA ILE A 125 -7.88 4.47 -21.18
C ILE A 125 -8.05 3.40 -20.11
N ASP A 126 -7.38 2.26 -20.31
CA ASP A 126 -7.25 1.23 -19.27
C ASP A 126 -6.17 1.64 -18.26
N PRO A 127 -6.55 1.97 -17.01
CA PRO A 127 -5.58 2.45 -16.03
C PRO A 127 -4.58 1.37 -15.61
N VAL A 128 -4.98 0.11 -15.56
CA VAL A 128 -4.08 -1.00 -15.20
C VAL A 128 -3.07 -1.23 -16.31
N GLY A 129 -3.53 -1.33 -17.55
CA GLY A 129 -2.65 -1.52 -18.72
C GLY A 129 -1.64 -0.38 -18.88
N ALA A 130 -2.04 0.87 -18.66
CA ALA A 130 -1.16 2.03 -18.72
C ALA A 130 -0.06 1.99 -17.64
N CYS A 131 -0.40 1.56 -16.42
CA CYS A 131 0.57 1.42 -15.32
C CYS A 131 1.52 0.23 -15.52
N VAL A 132 1.04 -0.87 -16.09
CA VAL A 132 1.88 -2.04 -16.43
C VAL A 132 2.88 -1.68 -17.52
N GLY A 133 2.42 -0.98 -18.54
CA GLY A 133 3.22 -0.62 -19.71
C GLY A 133 3.39 -1.78 -20.69
N MET A 134 4.01 -1.50 -21.84
CA MET A 134 4.24 -2.49 -22.87
C MET A 134 5.09 -3.64 -22.33
N ARG A 135 4.55 -4.86 -22.38
CA ARG A 135 5.21 -6.08 -21.87
C ARG A 135 5.68 -5.96 -20.42
N GLY A 136 4.99 -5.15 -19.60
CA GLY A 136 5.33 -4.93 -18.21
C GLY A 136 6.53 -3.99 -17.97
N SER A 137 6.96 -3.24 -18.98
CA SER A 137 8.19 -2.42 -18.92
C SER A 137 8.15 -1.37 -17.82
N ARG A 138 7.00 -0.69 -17.63
CA ARG A 138 6.86 0.37 -16.63
C ARG A 138 6.86 -0.19 -15.20
N VAL A 139 6.03 -1.19 -14.95
CA VAL A 139 5.96 -1.82 -13.62
C VAL A 139 7.28 -2.52 -13.27
N GLN A 140 7.97 -3.11 -14.24
CA GLN A 140 9.27 -3.77 -14.01
C GLN A 140 10.35 -2.78 -13.58
N THR A 141 10.37 -1.58 -14.14
CA THR A 141 11.28 -0.50 -13.71
C THR A 141 11.08 -0.18 -12.23
N ILE A 142 9.82 -0.09 -11.79
CA ILE A 142 9.48 0.19 -10.39
C ILE A 142 9.84 -1.01 -9.50
N VAL A 143 9.52 -2.22 -9.92
CA VAL A 143 9.90 -3.47 -9.20
C VAL A 143 11.42 -3.53 -8.98
N ASN A 144 12.21 -3.19 -10.00
CA ASN A 144 13.66 -3.18 -9.90
C ASN A 144 14.17 -2.12 -8.91
N GLU A 145 13.58 -0.92 -8.90
CA GLU A 145 13.91 0.12 -7.92
C GLU A 145 13.62 -0.33 -6.48
N LEU A 146 12.57 -1.12 -6.29
CA LEU A 146 12.14 -1.64 -4.98
C LEU A 146 12.73 -3.02 -4.64
N HIS A 147 13.82 -3.40 -5.28
CA HIS A 147 14.54 -4.67 -5.02
C HIS A 147 13.67 -5.92 -5.13
N GLY A 148 12.82 -5.98 -6.14
CA GLY A 148 12.01 -7.15 -6.45
C GLY A 148 10.67 -7.24 -5.69
N GLU A 149 10.23 -6.14 -5.08
CA GLU A 149 8.90 -6.05 -4.47
C GLU A 149 7.83 -6.30 -5.53
N LYS A 150 6.97 -7.29 -5.31
CA LYS A 150 5.87 -7.60 -6.24
C LYS A 150 4.78 -6.56 -6.13
N ILE A 151 4.27 -6.08 -7.25
CA ILE A 151 3.27 -5.02 -7.30
C ILE A 151 2.00 -5.54 -7.97
N ASP A 152 0.90 -5.54 -7.24
CA ASP A 152 -0.45 -5.81 -7.76
C ASP A 152 -1.12 -4.47 -8.09
N ILE A 153 -1.50 -4.29 -9.34
CA ILE A 153 -2.19 -3.10 -9.83
C ILE A 153 -3.68 -3.45 -9.98
N ILE A 154 -4.52 -2.71 -9.26
CA ILE A 154 -5.95 -2.98 -9.12
C ILE A 154 -6.72 -1.81 -9.69
N LYS A 155 -7.72 -2.09 -10.53
CA LYS A 155 -8.63 -1.07 -11.04
C LYS A 155 -9.59 -0.64 -9.94
N TRP A 156 -9.60 0.64 -9.63
CA TRP A 156 -10.57 1.20 -8.69
C TRP A 156 -11.97 1.24 -9.29
N THR A 157 -12.96 0.93 -8.47
CA THR A 157 -14.40 1.02 -8.80
C THR A 157 -15.17 1.46 -7.56
N GLU A 158 -16.30 2.12 -7.77
CA GLU A 158 -17.24 2.46 -6.69
C GLU A 158 -17.98 1.21 -6.18
N ASP A 159 -18.07 0.16 -7.01
CA ASP A 159 -18.66 -1.12 -6.61
C ASP A 159 -17.73 -1.85 -5.62
N LEU A 160 -18.03 -1.71 -4.36
CA LEU A 160 -17.18 -2.21 -3.27
C LEU A 160 -16.99 -3.74 -3.31
N PRO A 161 -18.01 -4.57 -3.58
CA PRO A 161 -17.78 -6.01 -3.75
C PRO A 161 -16.77 -6.36 -4.83
N THR A 162 -16.83 -5.70 -5.97
CA THR A 162 -15.87 -5.90 -7.07
C THR A 162 -14.46 -5.44 -6.67
N LEU A 163 -14.34 -4.27 -6.03
CA LEU A 163 -13.06 -3.75 -5.55
C LEU A 163 -12.39 -4.71 -4.56
N ILE A 164 -13.15 -5.24 -3.61
CA ILE A 164 -12.66 -6.21 -2.63
C ILE A 164 -12.23 -7.51 -3.30
N SER A 165 -13.04 -8.03 -4.22
CA SER A 165 -12.72 -9.26 -4.96
C SER A 165 -11.42 -9.14 -5.74
N GLU A 166 -11.23 -8.03 -6.46
CA GLU A 166 -9.99 -7.78 -7.19
C GLU A 166 -8.79 -7.55 -6.27
N SER A 167 -9.01 -6.92 -5.12
CA SER A 167 -7.96 -6.69 -4.12
C SER A 167 -7.42 -7.98 -3.51
N LEU A 168 -8.21 -9.05 -3.51
CA LEU A 168 -7.85 -10.37 -3.01
C LEU A 168 -7.39 -11.34 -4.11
N SER A 169 -7.34 -10.88 -5.36
CA SER A 169 -6.79 -11.70 -6.47
C SER A 169 -5.44 -12.35 -6.07
N PRO A 170 -5.19 -13.61 -6.47
CA PRO A 170 -5.91 -14.44 -7.42
C PRO A 170 -7.02 -15.34 -6.81
N ALA A 171 -7.46 -15.08 -5.58
CA ALA A 171 -8.53 -15.85 -4.95
C ALA A 171 -9.88 -15.57 -5.62
N GLU A 172 -10.66 -16.60 -5.85
CA GLU A 172 -12.04 -16.49 -6.31
C GLU A 172 -12.99 -16.41 -5.13
N ILE A 173 -13.81 -15.35 -5.10
CA ILE A 173 -14.72 -15.04 -4.01
C ILE A 173 -16.14 -15.40 -4.42
N GLN A 174 -16.85 -16.13 -3.56
CA GLN A 174 -18.24 -16.51 -3.79
C GLN A 174 -19.23 -15.44 -3.32
N LYS A 175 -18.94 -14.83 -2.16
CA LYS A 175 -19.84 -13.87 -1.53
C LYS A 175 -19.08 -12.84 -0.72
N VAL A 176 -19.58 -11.61 -0.76
CA VAL A 176 -19.05 -10.48 0.02
C VAL A 176 -20.18 -9.92 0.88
N LEU A 177 -19.97 -9.88 2.19
CA LEU A 177 -20.89 -9.29 3.17
C LEU A 177 -20.24 -8.03 3.72
N ILE A 178 -20.88 -6.87 3.52
CA ILE A 178 -20.33 -5.57 3.85
C ILE A 178 -21.10 -4.95 5.01
N ASP A 179 -20.37 -4.59 6.06
CA ASP A 179 -20.83 -3.74 7.15
C ASP A 179 -20.10 -2.41 7.06
N GLN A 180 -20.74 -1.43 6.42
CA GLN A 180 -20.16 -0.10 6.22
C GLN A 180 -20.01 0.69 7.51
N ASP A 181 -20.90 0.52 8.45
CA ASP A 181 -20.91 1.26 9.71
C ASP A 181 -19.70 0.90 10.57
N ASN A 182 -19.37 -0.39 10.63
CA ASN A 182 -18.21 -0.89 11.36
C ASN A 182 -16.96 -1.04 10.49
N LYS A 183 -17.03 -0.72 9.21
CA LYS A 183 -15.96 -0.91 8.23
C LYS A 183 -15.41 -2.34 8.22
N ARG A 184 -16.30 -3.32 8.26
CA ARG A 184 -15.98 -4.74 8.21
C ARG A 184 -16.55 -5.40 6.98
N ILE A 185 -15.81 -6.36 6.46
CA ILE A 185 -16.20 -7.16 5.31
C ILE A 185 -15.94 -8.63 5.63
N ASP A 186 -16.95 -9.45 5.47
CA ASP A 186 -16.81 -10.91 5.51
C ASP A 186 -16.79 -11.44 4.08
N ILE A 187 -15.73 -12.15 3.76
CA ILE A 187 -15.53 -12.82 2.48
C ILE A 187 -15.79 -14.31 2.65
N ILE A 188 -16.64 -14.85 1.77
CA ILE A 188 -16.94 -16.27 1.74
C ILE A 188 -16.40 -16.86 0.45
N LEU A 189 -15.64 -17.94 0.60
CA LEU A 189 -14.98 -18.63 -0.50
C LEU A 189 -14.84 -20.13 -0.22
N THR A 190 -14.41 -20.89 -1.23
CA THR A 190 -14.11 -22.32 -1.09
C THR A 190 -12.79 -22.54 -0.34
N GLU A 191 -12.63 -23.72 0.27
CA GLU A 191 -11.37 -24.10 0.92
C GLU A 191 -10.14 -24.00 -0.02
N GLU A 192 -10.32 -24.28 -1.30
CA GLU A 192 -9.24 -24.16 -2.31
C GLU A 192 -8.74 -22.73 -2.48
N ASN A 193 -9.61 -21.75 -2.29
CA ASN A 193 -9.28 -20.33 -2.42
C ASN A 193 -8.80 -19.69 -1.12
N LEU A 194 -8.99 -20.36 0.01
CA LEU A 194 -8.66 -19.82 1.34
C LEU A 194 -7.19 -19.40 1.44
N SER A 195 -6.27 -20.29 1.06
CA SER A 195 -4.84 -20.00 1.13
C SER A 195 -4.39 -18.90 0.17
N LYS A 196 -5.05 -18.79 -1.00
CA LYS A 196 -4.79 -17.73 -1.97
C LYS A 196 -5.24 -16.36 -1.44
N ALA A 197 -6.42 -16.31 -0.82
CA ALA A 197 -6.97 -15.07 -0.25
C ALA A 197 -6.16 -14.57 0.94
N ILE A 198 -5.79 -15.45 1.85
CA ILE A 198 -4.99 -15.11 3.03
C ILE A 198 -3.56 -14.73 2.60
N GLY A 199 -2.95 -15.53 1.73
CA GLY A 199 -1.57 -15.39 1.32
C GLY A 199 -0.57 -15.82 2.40
N ARG A 200 0.71 -15.79 2.05
CA ARG A 200 1.79 -16.13 2.98
C ARG A 200 1.76 -15.21 4.20
N ARG A 201 1.63 -15.78 5.42
CA ARG A 201 1.57 -15.03 6.69
C ARG A 201 0.47 -13.96 6.72
N GLY A 202 -0.63 -14.18 6.02
CA GLY A 202 -1.73 -13.22 5.94
C GLY A 202 -1.43 -11.96 5.11
N GLN A 203 -0.39 -11.95 4.31
CA GLN A 203 0.05 -10.78 3.54
C GLN A 203 -1.00 -10.29 2.56
N ASN A 204 -1.64 -11.19 1.81
CA ASN A 204 -2.60 -10.79 0.78
C ASN A 204 -3.84 -10.11 1.38
N VAL A 205 -4.46 -10.71 2.39
CA VAL A 205 -5.62 -10.11 3.08
C VAL A 205 -5.26 -8.85 3.84
N ARG A 206 -4.09 -8.79 4.47
CA ARG A 206 -3.62 -7.60 5.20
C ARG A 206 -3.41 -6.41 4.26
N LEU A 207 -2.81 -6.63 3.09
CA LEU A 207 -2.63 -5.59 2.08
C LEU A 207 -3.96 -5.14 1.48
N ALA A 208 -4.87 -6.06 1.19
CA ALA A 208 -6.23 -5.74 0.72
C ALA A 208 -7.01 -4.93 1.75
N SER A 209 -6.91 -5.27 3.03
CA SER A 209 -7.52 -4.53 4.14
C SER A 209 -6.99 -3.09 4.22
N LYS A 210 -5.67 -2.90 4.15
CA LYS A 210 -5.06 -1.57 4.14
C LYS A 210 -5.43 -0.76 2.90
N LEU A 211 -5.47 -1.42 1.74
CA LEU A 211 -5.79 -0.78 0.46
C LEU A 211 -7.22 -0.22 0.44
N THR A 212 -8.17 -0.96 0.97
CA THR A 212 -9.60 -0.65 0.94
C THR A 212 -10.08 0.08 2.19
N ASN A 213 -9.27 0.13 3.24
CA ASN A 213 -9.62 0.67 4.56
C ASN A 213 -10.83 -0.02 5.22
N PHE A 214 -10.94 -1.33 5.00
CA PHE A 214 -11.91 -2.21 5.65
C PHE A 214 -11.18 -3.34 6.38
N GLU A 215 -11.69 -3.75 7.51
CA GLU A 215 -11.29 -5.00 8.16
C GLU A 215 -11.91 -6.16 7.40
N ILE A 216 -11.09 -7.09 6.91
CA ILE A 216 -11.51 -8.20 6.07
C ILE A 216 -11.36 -9.50 6.84
N ASP A 217 -12.48 -10.18 7.09
CA ASP A 217 -12.53 -11.54 7.62
C ASP A 217 -12.82 -12.52 6.49
N ILE A 218 -12.14 -13.65 6.48
CA ILE A 218 -12.28 -14.68 5.46
C ILE A 218 -12.87 -15.93 6.10
N LEU A 219 -13.96 -16.42 5.53
CA LEU A 219 -14.68 -17.61 5.96
C LEU A 219 -14.81 -18.58 4.79
N THR A 220 -14.74 -19.87 5.08
CA THR A 220 -15.15 -20.88 4.11
C THR A 220 -16.69 -20.94 4.03
N ASP A 221 -17.21 -21.45 2.92
CA ASP A 221 -18.62 -21.71 2.73
C ASP A 221 -19.20 -22.64 3.82
N LYS A 222 -18.41 -23.57 4.32
CA LYS A 222 -18.76 -24.43 5.44
C LYS A 222 -18.90 -23.66 6.76
N GLU A 223 -17.90 -22.85 7.10
CA GLU A 223 -17.93 -22.01 8.31
C GLU A 223 -19.08 -20.99 8.28
N ASP A 224 -19.36 -20.39 7.13
CA ASP A 224 -20.51 -19.50 6.95
C ASP A 224 -21.84 -20.21 7.15
N SER A 225 -21.97 -21.44 6.64
CA SER A 225 -23.17 -22.27 6.83
C SER A 225 -23.38 -22.63 8.29
N GLU A 226 -22.33 -23.01 9.00
CA GLU A 226 -22.37 -23.32 10.43
C GLU A 226 -22.75 -22.09 11.25
N ARG A 227 -22.18 -20.93 10.94
CA ARG A 227 -22.51 -19.65 11.58
C ARG A 227 -23.99 -19.29 11.39
N ARG A 228 -24.52 -19.38 10.19
CA ARG A 228 -25.92 -19.10 9.89
C ARG A 228 -26.89 -20.05 10.60
N GLN A 229 -26.53 -21.31 10.71
CA GLN A 229 -27.34 -22.29 11.45
C GLN A 229 -27.37 -21.97 12.95
N ALA A 230 -26.24 -21.60 13.54
CA ALA A 230 -26.15 -21.19 14.94
C ALA A 230 -26.96 -19.91 15.21
N GLU A 231 -26.84 -18.89 14.37
CA GLU A 231 -27.62 -17.65 14.48
C GLU A 231 -29.15 -17.90 14.36
N PHE A 232 -29.53 -18.77 13.44
CA PHE A 232 -30.95 -19.14 13.29
C PHE A 232 -31.49 -19.85 14.53
N LYS A 233 -30.70 -20.78 15.10
CA LYS A 233 -31.07 -21.49 16.33
C LYS A 233 -31.23 -20.53 17.50
N ASP A 234 -30.27 -19.63 17.72
CA ASP A 234 -30.31 -18.63 18.79
C ASP A 234 -31.52 -17.68 18.65
N ARG A 235 -31.80 -17.22 17.43
CA ARG A 235 -33.01 -16.39 17.17
C ARG A 235 -34.27 -17.14 17.46
N THR A 236 -34.37 -18.41 17.08
CA THR A 236 -35.55 -19.26 17.34
C THR A 236 -35.74 -19.49 18.84
N GLU A 237 -34.66 -19.81 19.56
CA GLU A 237 -34.69 -19.99 21.04
C GLU A 237 -35.09 -18.70 21.75
N ASN A 238 -34.57 -17.55 21.34
CA ASN A 238 -34.93 -16.25 21.90
C ASN A 238 -36.42 -15.90 21.61
N LEU A 239 -36.91 -16.21 20.41
CA LEU A 239 -38.31 -16.00 20.06
C LEU A 239 -39.23 -16.85 20.93
N ILE A 240 -38.90 -18.13 21.13
CA ILE A 240 -39.66 -19.05 21.98
C ILE A 240 -39.68 -18.54 23.43
N LYS A 241 -38.53 -18.14 23.98
CA LYS A 241 -38.44 -17.57 25.34
C LYS A 241 -39.29 -16.32 25.51
N ASN A 242 -39.33 -15.45 24.50
CA ASN A 242 -40.13 -14.24 24.53
C ASN A 242 -41.65 -14.52 24.42
N LEU A 243 -42.03 -15.61 23.76
CA LEU A 243 -43.40 -16.03 23.65
C LEU A 243 -43.91 -16.81 24.90
N GLU A 244 -43.00 -17.41 25.69
CA GLU A 244 -43.34 -18.10 26.94
C GLU A 244 -43.47 -17.17 28.14
N VAL A 245 -43.11 -15.88 28.00
CA VAL A 245 -43.16 -14.86 29.06
C VAL A 245 -44.46 -14.05 29.03
N ASP A 246 -45.33 -14.19 28.05
CA ASP A 246 -46.68 -13.66 27.96
C ASP A 246 -47.71 -14.75 28.36
#